data_472bfe704cdeeb6a2b02c28cab96684b
#
_entry.id   472bfe704cdeeb6a2b02c28cab96684b
#
_cell.length_a   1.000
_cell.length_b   1.000
_cell.length_c   1.000
_cell.angle_alpha   90.00
_cell.angle_beta   90.00
_cell.angle_gamma   90.00
#
_symmetry.space_group_name_H-M   'P 1'
#
loop_
_entity.id
_entity.type
_entity.pdbx_description
1 polymer ?
#
loop_
_entity_poly.entity_id
_entity_poly.type
_entity_poly.pdbx_seq_one_letter_code
_entity_poly.pdbx_strand_id
1 'polypeptide(L)'
;MPEPGETAEFGLLLPDFPHRVFHPRELSDGQIRFLGLAAALLSYRLPALIALNEPEASLHPDMLVPLADMIAEASKSTQVWIVTHSVQLAEAVRERCGVRPRKVIREKGATCIEGMRLTGAIAGEDDDDE
;
A
#
# COMPACT_ATOMS: atom_id res chain seq x y z
N MET A 1 1.97 30.62 -5.83
CA MET A 1 3.00 29.75 -6.44
C MET A 1 4.35 30.29 -6.06
N PRO A 2 5.27 29.48 -5.55
CA PRO A 2 6.62 29.95 -5.28
C PRO A 2 7.30 30.40 -6.59
N GLU A 3 8.13 31.41 -6.51
CA GLU A 3 8.90 31.90 -7.65
C GLU A 3 9.94 30.87 -8.13
N PRO A 4 10.40 30.93 -9.40
CA PRO A 4 11.44 30.03 -9.89
C PRO A 4 12.72 30.21 -9.06
N GLY A 5 13.06 29.22 -8.24
CA GLY A 5 14.21 29.24 -7.33
C GLY A 5 13.87 29.16 -5.85
N GLU A 6 12.60 29.29 -5.47
CA GLU A 6 12.17 29.01 -4.10
C GLU A 6 11.98 27.49 -3.89
N THR A 7 12.69 26.97 -2.91
CA THR A 7 12.49 25.58 -2.44
C THR A 7 11.30 25.54 -1.48
N ALA A 8 10.27 24.76 -1.83
CA ALA A 8 9.21 24.48 -0.89
C ALA A 8 9.71 23.47 0.15
N GLU A 9 9.64 23.82 1.42
CA GLU A 9 9.89 22.89 2.52
C GLU A 9 8.56 22.50 3.15
N PHE A 10 8.40 21.21 3.47
CA PHE A 10 7.28 20.76 4.28
C PHE A 10 7.72 20.55 5.73
N GLY A 11 6.79 20.72 6.66
CA GLY A 11 6.98 20.41 8.06
C GLY A 11 5.80 19.68 8.63
N LEU A 12 6.02 18.83 9.61
CA LEU A 12 5.00 18.05 10.30
C LEU A 12 4.74 18.64 11.69
N LEU A 13 3.48 18.88 12.00
CA LEU A 13 3.02 19.18 13.35
C LEU A 13 2.46 17.90 13.97
N LEU A 14 2.96 17.51 15.13
CA LEU A 14 2.46 16.38 15.89
C LEU A 14 1.50 16.88 16.97
N PRO A 15 0.42 16.13 17.28
CA PRO A 15 -0.54 16.52 18.32
C PRO A 15 0.10 16.79 19.68
N ASP A 16 1.13 16.01 20.03
CA ASP A 16 1.86 16.14 21.31
C ASP A 16 2.79 17.35 21.34
N PHE A 17 3.07 17.95 20.17
CA PHE A 17 3.96 19.10 20.01
C PHE A 17 3.31 20.16 19.08
N PRO A 18 2.19 20.75 19.47
CA PRO A 18 1.37 21.59 18.58
C PRO A 18 2.05 22.88 18.13
N HIS A 19 3.14 23.28 18.78
CA HIS A 19 3.89 24.50 18.47
C HIS A 19 5.27 24.23 17.85
N ARG A 20 5.62 22.96 17.61
CA ARG A 20 6.88 22.58 17.02
C ARG A 20 6.67 21.99 15.64
N VAL A 21 7.26 22.59 14.65
CA VAL A 21 7.35 22.05 13.28
C VAL A 21 8.57 21.14 13.22
N PHE A 22 8.34 19.88 12.89
CA PHE A 22 9.40 18.91 12.61
C PHE A 22 9.77 19.00 11.13
N HIS A 23 11.04 19.26 10.86
CA HIS A 23 11.55 19.25 9.50
C HIS A 23 11.79 17.81 9.00
N PRO A 24 11.81 17.56 7.67
CA PRO A 24 12.02 16.23 7.11
C PRO A 24 13.26 15.50 7.64
N ARG A 25 14.32 16.23 7.97
CA ARG A 25 15.56 15.67 8.55
C ARG A 25 15.39 15.10 9.96
N GLU A 26 14.35 15.51 10.67
CA GLU A 26 14.04 15.06 12.04
C GLU A 26 13.11 13.85 12.05
N LEU A 27 12.54 13.49 10.88
CA LEU A 27 11.65 12.36 10.72
C LEU A 27 12.44 11.07 10.44
N SER A 28 11.95 9.95 10.94
CA SER A 28 12.49 8.64 10.59
C SER A 28 12.14 8.27 9.13
N ASP A 29 12.92 7.37 8.53
CA ASP A 29 12.66 6.87 7.18
C ASP A 29 11.24 6.28 7.06
N GLY A 30 10.78 5.56 8.10
CA GLY A 30 9.42 5.02 8.15
C GLY A 30 8.34 6.11 8.15
N GLN A 31 8.54 7.21 8.88
CA GLN A 31 7.60 8.33 8.88
C GLN A 31 7.55 9.03 7.52
N ILE A 32 8.71 9.27 6.90
CA ILE A 32 8.78 9.88 5.56
C ILE A 32 8.11 8.97 4.53
N ARG A 33 8.38 7.65 4.60
CA ARG A 33 7.78 6.67 3.70
C ARG A 33 6.25 6.61 3.88
N PHE A 34 5.78 6.59 5.12
CA PHE A 34 4.35 6.59 5.41
C PHE A 34 3.64 7.85 4.88
N LEU A 35 4.25 9.03 5.06
CA LEU A 35 3.74 10.28 4.49
C LEU A 35 3.70 10.25 2.96
N GLY A 36 4.73 9.68 2.32
CA GLY A 36 4.75 9.51 0.86
C GLY A 36 3.64 8.59 0.37
N LEU A 37 3.40 7.46 1.07
CA LEU A 37 2.30 6.55 0.78
C LEU A 37 0.94 7.22 0.98
N ALA A 38 0.77 7.99 2.06
CA ALA A 38 -0.44 8.75 2.32
C ALA A 38 -0.71 9.77 1.21
N ALA A 39 0.31 10.51 0.79
CA ALA A 39 0.18 11.47 -0.31
C ALA A 39 -0.21 10.80 -1.62
N ALA A 40 0.33 9.60 -1.91
CA ALA A 40 0.00 8.86 -3.13
C ALA A 40 -1.41 8.27 -3.09
N LEU A 41 -1.83 7.69 -1.96
CA LEU A 41 -3.10 6.97 -1.82
C LEU A 41 -4.29 7.90 -1.56
N LEU A 42 -4.08 9.05 -0.91
CA LEU A 42 -5.13 10.00 -0.55
C LEU A 42 -5.13 11.24 -1.45
N SER A 43 -4.46 11.19 -2.59
CA SER A 43 -4.44 12.28 -3.56
C SER A 43 -5.83 12.54 -4.13
N TYR A 44 -6.12 13.80 -4.40
CA TYR A 44 -7.39 14.24 -5.00
C TYR A 44 -7.66 13.61 -6.39
N ARG A 45 -6.61 13.35 -7.15
CA ARG A 45 -6.69 12.67 -8.46
C ARG A 45 -5.80 11.45 -8.45
N LEU A 46 -6.41 10.28 -8.28
CA LEU A 46 -5.70 9.02 -8.37
C LEU A 46 -5.52 8.60 -9.83
N PRO A 47 -4.38 7.99 -10.18
CA PRO A 47 -4.21 7.34 -11.49
C PRO A 47 -5.15 6.13 -11.59
N ALA A 48 -5.34 5.59 -12.79
CA ALA A 48 -6.19 4.41 -13.01
C ALA A 48 -5.67 3.15 -12.29
N LEU A 49 -4.35 3.08 -12.06
CA LEU A 49 -3.68 1.99 -11.35
C LEU A 49 -2.60 2.53 -10.43
N ILE A 50 -2.56 2.02 -9.20
CA ILE A 50 -1.47 2.21 -8.25
C ILE A 50 -0.85 0.85 -7.97
N ALA A 51 0.45 0.70 -8.24
CA ALA A 51 1.20 -0.50 -7.90
C ALA A 51 2.12 -0.22 -6.70
N LEU A 52 1.97 -1.00 -5.64
CA LEU A 52 2.76 -0.91 -4.42
C LEU A 52 3.58 -2.19 -4.25
N ASN A 53 4.88 -2.05 -4.20
CA ASN A 53 5.81 -3.15 -3.91
C ASN A 53 6.39 -2.98 -2.52
N GLU A 54 6.13 -3.94 -1.63
CA GLU A 54 6.55 -3.92 -0.23
C GLU A 54 6.29 -2.57 0.45
N PRO A 55 5.03 -2.09 0.44
CA PRO A 55 4.73 -0.76 1.00
C PRO A 55 5.00 -0.70 2.50
N GLU A 56 5.02 -1.83 3.18
CA GLU A 56 5.32 -1.97 4.62
C GLU A 56 6.81 -1.83 4.96
N ALA A 57 7.71 -1.88 3.99
CA ALA A 57 9.15 -1.81 4.25
C ALA A 57 9.51 -0.54 5.04
N SER A 58 10.28 -0.71 6.10
CA SER A 58 10.69 0.36 7.04
C SER A 58 9.56 0.99 7.88
N LEU A 59 8.32 0.50 7.78
CA LEU A 59 7.23 0.98 8.62
C LEU A 59 7.22 0.26 9.98
N HIS A 60 6.85 1.01 11.01
CA HIS A 60 6.54 0.38 12.30
C HIS A 60 5.26 -0.47 12.17
N PRO A 61 5.15 -1.63 12.86
CA PRO A 61 3.96 -2.48 12.80
C PRO A 61 2.63 -1.75 13.04
N ASP A 62 2.62 -0.75 13.92
CA ASP A 62 1.42 0.05 14.22
C ASP A 62 0.95 0.90 13.03
N MET A 63 1.79 1.09 12.02
CA MET A 63 1.45 1.83 10.80
C MET A 63 0.76 0.95 9.74
N LEU A 64 0.76 -0.37 9.91
CA LEU A 64 0.22 -1.29 8.91
C LEU A 64 -1.31 -1.22 8.82
N VAL A 65 -1.99 -1.05 9.96
CA VAL A 65 -3.45 -0.89 10.00
C VAL A 65 -3.87 0.43 9.33
N PRO A 66 -3.31 1.61 9.69
CA PRO A 66 -3.56 2.85 8.97
C PRO A 66 -3.22 2.78 7.48
N LEU A 67 -2.14 2.08 7.09
CA LEU A 67 -1.81 1.85 5.68
C LEU A 67 -2.91 1.07 4.96
N ALA A 68 -3.41 0.00 5.56
CA ALA A 68 -4.51 -0.79 5.00
C ALA A 68 -5.81 0.04 4.87
N ASP A 69 -6.08 0.97 5.80
CA ASP A 69 -7.20 1.90 5.72
C ASP A 69 -7.07 2.85 4.52
N MET A 70 -5.88 3.40 4.28
CA MET A 70 -5.60 4.25 3.12
C MET A 70 -5.71 3.48 1.80
N ILE A 71 -5.24 2.23 1.76
CA ILE A 71 -5.37 1.34 0.60
C ILE A 71 -6.84 1.06 0.29
N ALA A 72 -7.63 0.75 1.32
CA ALA A 72 -9.06 0.52 1.17
C ALA A 72 -9.79 1.76 0.65
N GLU A 73 -9.44 2.95 1.13
CA GLU A 73 -10.00 4.20 0.63
C GLU A 73 -9.65 4.45 -0.84
N ALA A 74 -8.37 4.31 -1.20
CA ALA A 74 -7.92 4.46 -2.58
C ALA A 74 -8.60 3.47 -3.52
N SER A 75 -8.80 2.22 -3.09
CA SER A 75 -9.39 1.15 -3.89
C SER A 75 -10.85 1.40 -4.32
N LYS A 76 -11.52 2.35 -3.67
CA LYS A 76 -12.87 2.80 -4.08
C LYS A 76 -12.88 3.59 -5.39
N SER A 77 -11.75 4.18 -5.75
CA SER A 77 -11.62 5.11 -6.88
C SER A 77 -10.60 4.69 -7.92
N THR A 78 -9.71 3.75 -7.58
CA THR A 78 -8.65 3.28 -8.47
C THR A 78 -8.34 1.80 -8.25
N GLN A 79 -7.75 1.16 -9.24
CA GLN A 79 -7.20 -0.19 -9.07
C GLN A 79 -5.90 -0.12 -8.26
N VAL A 80 -5.81 -0.90 -7.18
CA VAL A 80 -4.60 -0.99 -6.37
C VAL A 80 -4.03 -2.40 -6.47
N TRP A 81 -2.78 -2.50 -6.89
CA TRP A 81 -2.01 -3.74 -6.93
C TRP A 81 -0.95 -3.73 -5.85
N ILE A 82 -0.94 -4.72 -4.98
CA ILE A 82 -0.02 -4.79 -3.85
C ILE A 82 0.76 -6.10 -3.91
N VAL A 83 2.08 -5.99 -3.78
CA VAL A 83 2.97 -7.12 -3.50
C VAL A 83 3.55 -6.90 -2.11
N THR A 84 3.38 -7.88 -1.23
CA THR A 84 3.82 -7.78 0.16
C THR A 84 4.35 -9.11 0.68
N HIS A 85 5.33 -9.07 1.57
CA HIS A 85 5.77 -10.20 2.38
C HIS A 85 5.16 -10.19 3.79
N SER A 86 4.45 -9.11 4.15
CA SER A 86 3.81 -9.00 5.46
C SER A 86 2.46 -9.68 5.50
N VAL A 87 2.38 -10.76 6.27
CA VAL A 87 1.11 -11.44 6.56
C VAL A 87 0.15 -10.49 7.26
N GLN A 88 0.65 -9.65 8.17
CA GLN A 88 -0.16 -8.69 8.90
C GLN A 88 -0.80 -7.64 7.98
N LEU A 89 -0.04 -7.11 7.01
CA LEU A 89 -0.59 -6.17 6.03
C LEU A 89 -1.61 -6.87 5.11
N ALA A 90 -1.28 -8.08 4.62
CA ALA A 90 -2.18 -8.85 3.77
C ALA A 90 -3.53 -9.13 4.46
N GLU A 91 -3.51 -9.54 5.73
CA GLU A 91 -4.72 -9.76 6.52
C GLU A 91 -5.50 -8.46 6.76
N ALA A 92 -4.81 -7.37 7.10
CA ALA A 92 -5.45 -6.08 7.31
C ALA A 92 -6.15 -5.56 6.05
N VAL A 93 -5.55 -5.75 4.87
CA VAL A 93 -6.14 -5.40 3.56
C VAL A 93 -7.32 -6.33 3.24
N ARG A 94 -7.16 -7.64 3.49
CA ARG A 94 -8.23 -8.62 3.29
C ARG A 94 -9.49 -8.26 4.07
N GLU A 95 -9.33 -7.93 5.35
CA GLU A 95 -10.45 -7.56 6.23
C GLU A 95 -11.19 -6.30 5.75
N ARG A 96 -10.47 -5.32 5.20
CA ARG A 96 -11.03 -4.04 4.78
C ARG A 96 -11.62 -4.04 3.38
N CYS A 97 -10.99 -4.78 2.48
CA CYS A 97 -11.34 -4.78 1.06
C CYS A 97 -12.15 -6.02 0.64
N GLY A 98 -12.25 -7.06 1.50
CA GLY A 98 -12.92 -8.32 1.18
C GLY A 98 -12.19 -9.15 0.11
N VAL A 99 -10.93 -8.81 -0.21
CA VAL A 99 -10.13 -9.50 -1.22
C VAL A 99 -9.36 -10.66 -0.62
N ARG A 100 -9.11 -11.71 -1.43
CA ARG A 100 -8.25 -12.83 -1.02
C ARG A 100 -6.83 -12.58 -1.54
N PRO A 101 -5.82 -12.49 -0.66
CA PRO A 101 -4.43 -12.44 -1.08
C PRO A 101 -4.06 -13.69 -1.88
N ARG A 102 -3.38 -13.49 -3.01
CA ARG A 102 -2.87 -14.59 -3.82
C ARG A 102 -1.43 -14.91 -3.39
N LYS A 103 -1.18 -16.14 -3.02
CA LYS A 103 0.15 -16.57 -2.61
C LYS A 103 1.01 -16.87 -3.82
N VAL A 104 2.19 -16.26 -3.85
CA VAL A 104 3.22 -16.58 -4.86
C VAL A 104 4.08 -17.72 -4.32
N ILE A 105 4.18 -18.79 -5.09
CA ILE A 105 4.94 -19.99 -4.74
C ILE A 105 5.98 -20.30 -5.82
N ARG A 106 6.98 -21.09 -5.47
CA ARG A 106 7.93 -21.62 -6.42
C ARG A 106 7.68 -23.11 -6.60
N GLU A 107 7.31 -23.51 -7.80
CA GLU A 107 7.06 -24.91 -8.15
C GLU A 107 7.92 -25.30 -9.34
N LYS A 108 8.68 -26.42 -9.19
CA LYS A 108 9.56 -26.96 -10.24
C LYS A 108 10.51 -25.92 -10.86
N GLY A 109 10.97 -24.96 -10.06
CA GLY A 109 11.88 -23.89 -10.49
C GLY A 109 11.21 -22.65 -11.12
N ALA A 110 9.89 -22.68 -11.36
CA ALA A 110 9.12 -21.56 -11.85
C ALA A 110 8.37 -20.85 -10.72
N THR A 111 8.19 -19.54 -10.85
CA THR A 111 7.35 -18.74 -9.95
C THR A 111 5.91 -18.82 -10.44
N CYS A 112 4.99 -19.22 -9.56
CA CYS A 112 3.58 -19.42 -9.86
C CYS A 112 2.71 -18.73 -8.80
N ILE A 113 1.48 -18.43 -9.15
CA ILE A 113 0.46 -18.05 -8.19
C ILE A 113 -0.27 -19.32 -7.76
N GLU A 114 -0.37 -19.56 -6.45
CA GLU A 114 -1.05 -20.74 -5.91
C GLU A 114 -2.50 -20.80 -6.42
N GLY A 115 -2.88 -21.98 -6.95
CA GLY A 115 -4.22 -22.20 -7.50
C GLY A 115 -4.46 -21.66 -8.92
N MET A 116 -3.48 -20.99 -9.55
CA MET A 116 -3.61 -20.52 -10.93
C MET A 116 -3.06 -21.56 -11.92
N ARG A 117 -3.85 -21.94 -12.92
CA ARG A 117 -3.40 -22.82 -14.02
C ARG A 117 -2.54 -22.02 -15.01
N LEU A 118 -1.73 -22.72 -15.80
CA LEU A 118 -0.90 -22.13 -16.87
C LEU A 118 -1.72 -21.34 -17.91
N THR A 119 -3.02 -21.58 -18.00
CA THR A 119 -3.96 -20.88 -18.87
C THR A 119 -4.45 -19.54 -18.29
N GLY A 120 -4.02 -19.17 -17.06
CA GLY A 120 -4.51 -18.00 -16.35
C GLY A 120 -5.84 -18.20 -15.62
N ALA A 121 -6.50 -19.36 -15.78
CA ALA A 121 -7.72 -19.68 -15.04
C ALA A 121 -7.43 -20.04 -13.59
N ILE A 122 -8.30 -19.62 -12.67
CA ILE A 122 -8.18 -19.92 -11.24
C ILE A 122 -8.87 -21.26 -10.99
N ALA A 123 -8.19 -22.19 -10.30
CA ALA A 123 -8.78 -23.45 -9.91
C ALA A 123 -9.91 -23.19 -8.88
N GLY A 124 -11.15 -23.56 -9.22
CA GLY A 124 -12.32 -23.43 -8.35
C GLY A 124 -13.41 -22.47 -8.83
N GLU A 125 -13.28 -21.85 -10.02
CA GLU A 125 -14.37 -21.07 -10.62
C GLU A 125 -15.25 -21.86 -11.61
N ASP A 126 -14.91 -23.13 -11.90
CA ASP A 126 -15.57 -23.93 -12.92
C ASP A 126 -16.45 -25.09 -12.37
N ASP A 127 -16.70 -25.18 -11.05
CA ASP A 127 -17.42 -26.34 -10.47
C ASP A 127 -18.89 -26.07 -10.06
N ASP A 128 -19.49 -24.94 -10.44
CA ASP A 128 -20.90 -24.65 -10.09
C ASP A 128 -21.86 -24.55 -11.30
N ASP A 129 -21.52 -25.13 -12.46
CA ASP A 129 -22.45 -25.26 -13.58
C ASP A 129 -22.50 -26.73 -14.12
N GLU A 130 -23.17 -27.62 -13.36
CA GLU A 130 -23.89 -28.79 -13.86
C GLU A 130 -25.06 -29.17 -12.94
#